data_c3a287ee977a2b44236abf2b79b015b0
#
_entry.id   c3a287ee977a2b44236abf2b79b015b0
#
_cell.length_a   1.000
_cell.length_b   1.000
_cell.length_c   1.000
_cell.angle_alpha   90.00
_cell.angle_beta   90.00
_cell.angle_gamma   90.00
#
_symmetry.space_group_name_H-M   'P 1'
#
loop_
_entity.id
_entity.type
_entity.pdbx_description
1 polymer ?
#
loop_
_entity_poly.entity_id
_entity_poly.type
_entity_poly.pdbx_seq_one_letter_code
_entity_poly.pdbx_strand_id
1 'polypeptide(L)'
;MKKINTKIILGDCKEVLKSLDENSIDLIVTSPPYADSRNGTYGGIKPDHYVEWFLPITRELLRVSKPDGTFILNIKEKVVNGERHTYVIELILEMRKQGWLWTEEFMWHKKNCYPGKWPNRFRDSWERLLQFNKSKKFNMYQEEVMIPMGEWAKTRLRNLSETDMVRDNSKVGSGFGKKIANWVDRDIYFQQRISCI
;
A
#
# COMPACT_ATOMS: atom_id res chain seq x y z
N MET A 1 -20.80 21.97 -5.92
CA MET A 1 -19.63 21.12 -6.26
C MET A 1 -18.38 21.96 -6.13
N LYS A 2 -17.38 21.54 -5.32
CA LYS A 2 -16.08 22.21 -5.30
C LYS A 2 -15.41 22.00 -6.66
N LYS A 3 -14.92 23.07 -7.28
CA LYS A 3 -14.18 23.02 -8.54
C LYS A 3 -12.85 22.31 -8.29
N ILE A 4 -12.66 21.15 -8.94
CA ILE A 4 -11.39 20.43 -8.88
C ILE A 4 -10.44 21.10 -9.88
N ASN A 5 -9.31 21.62 -9.40
CA ASN A 5 -8.25 22.14 -10.25
C ASN A 5 -7.32 20.99 -10.61
N THR A 6 -7.22 20.71 -11.90
CA THR A 6 -6.32 19.67 -12.43
C THR A 6 -5.17 20.34 -13.18
N LYS A 7 -3.94 19.90 -12.90
CA LYS A 7 -2.74 20.33 -13.62
C LYS A 7 -2.05 19.09 -14.19
N ILE A 8 -1.82 19.08 -15.49
CA ILE A 8 -1.04 18.03 -16.19
C ILE A 8 0.31 18.65 -16.55
N ILE A 9 1.40 17.97 -16.15
CA ILE A 9 2.77 18.41 -16.42
C ILE A 9 3.43 17.36 -17.31
N LEU A 10 3.82 17.73 -18.51
CA LEU A 10 4.57 16.87 -19.44
C LEU A 10 6.07 16.95 -19.08
N GLY A 11 6.71 15.80 -18.91
CA GLY A 11 8.15 15.73 -18.65
C GLY A 11 8.58 14.43 -17.98
N ASP A 12 9.88 14.24 -17.86
CA ASP A 12 10.43 13.17 -17.01
C ASP A 12 10.17 13.50 -15.53
N CYS A 13 9.59 12.55 -14.79
CA CYS A 13 9.29 12.76 -13.38
C CYS A 13 10.53 13.11 -12.54
N LYS A 14 11.72 12.64 -12.91
CA LYS A 14 12.98 12.99 -12.23
C LYS A 14 13.27 14.49 -12.27
N GLU A 15 12.94 15.14 -13.40
CA GLU A 15 13.15 16.59 -13.56
C GLU A 15 11.95 17.37 -13.04
N VAL A 16 10.74 16.91 -13.32
CA VAL A 16 9.51 17.58 -12.86
C VAL A 16 9.44 17.65 -11.34
N LEU A 17 9.79 16.56 -10.64
CA LEU A 17 9.77 16.53 -9.17
C LEU A 17 10.67 17.58 -8.55
N LYS A 18 11.83 17.88 -9.15
CA LYS A 18 12.76 18.93 -8.67
C LYS A 18 12.13 20.33 -8.67
N SER A 19 11.15 20.57 -9.55
CA SER A 19 10.44 21.84 -9.65
C SER A 19 9.28 22.00 -8.66
N LEU A 20 8.94 20.96 -7.93
CA LEU A 20 7.88 20.99 -6.91
C LEU A 20 8.46 21.40 -5.56
N ASP A 21 7.67 22.16 -4.80
CA ASP A 21 8.04 22.63 -3.47
C ASP A 21 8.18 21.45 -2.50
N GLU A 22 9.10 21.58 -1.57
CA GLU A 22 9.24 20.66 -0.45
C GLU A 22 7.97 20.65 0.41
N ASN A 23 7.57 19.47 0.90
CA ASN A 23 6.40 19.30 1.79
C ASN A 23 5.09 19.88 1.19
N SER A 24 4.88 19.75 -0.11
CA SER A 24 3.72 20.31 -0.82
C SER A 24 2.63 19.28 -1.17
N ILE A 25 2.95 17.99 -1.20
CA ILE A 25 2.07 16.92 -1.71
C ILE A 25 1.48 16.09 -0.56
N ASP A 26 0.16 15.99 -0.51
CA ASP A 26 -0.56 15.20 0.51
C ASP A 26 -0.57 13.70 0.19
N LEU A 27 -0.77 13.35 -1.08
CA LEU A 27 -0.88 11.96 -1.53
C LEU A 27 -0.16 11.77 -2.86
N ILE A 28 0.69 10.76 -2.91
CA ILE A 28 1.33 10.28 -4.14
C ILE A 28 0.86 8.86 -4.40
N VAL A 29 0.37 8.59 -5.61
CA VAL A 29 0.02 7.25 -6.07
C VAL A 29 0.69 7.01 -7.41
N THR A 30 1.49 5.96 -7.53
CA THR A 30 2.16 5.63 -8.80
C THR A 30 2.34 4.13 -8.99
N SER A 31 2.38 3.75 -10.27
CA SER A 31 2.78 2.44 -10.75
C SER A 31 3.91 2.65 -11.76
N PRO A 32 5.18 2.67 -11.31
CA PRO A 32 6.32 2.85 -12.23
C PRO A 32 6.43 1.68 -13.20
N PRO A 33 7.18 1.82 -14.29
CA PRO A 33 7.49 0.69 -15.18
C PRO A 33 8.00 -0.50 -14.37
N TYR A 34 7.36 -1.66 -14.50
CA TYR A 34 7.82 -2.87 -13.81
C TYR A 34 9.11 -3.38 -14.44
N ALA A 35 9.93 -4.01 -13.64
CA ALA A 35 11.23 -4.50 -14.08
C ALA A 35 11.11 -5.37 -15.36
N ASP A 36 11.91 -5.04 -16.35
CA ASP A 36 12.01 -5.71 -17.65
C ASP A 36 10.65 -5.89 -18.36
N SER A 37 9.74 -4.94 -18.15
CA SER A 37 8.43 -4.92 -18.78
C SER A 37 8.41 -3.88 -19.89
N ARG A 38 7.71 -4.23 -21.01
CA ARG A 38 7.51 -3.33 -22.16
C ARG A 38 8.80 -2.66 -22.65
N ASN A 39 9.84 -3.46 -22.87
CA ASN A 39 11.17 -3.00 -23.27
C ASN A 39 11.17 -2.07 -24.48
N GLY A 40 10.25 -2.27 -25.44
CA GLY A 40 10.09 -1.41 -26.60
C GLY A 40 9.40 -0.06 -26.33
N THR A 41 8.81 0.15 -25.16
CA THR A 41 8.04 1.37 -24.84
C THR A 41 8.72 2.23 -23.77
N TYR A 42 9.25 1.59 -22.71
CA TYR A 42 9.80 2.28 -21.53
C TYR A 42 11.28 2.00 -21.27
N GLY A 43 11.97 1.33 -22.20
CA GLY A 43 13.40 1.05 -22.08
C GLY A 43 13.79 -0.08 -21.12
N GLY A 44 12.84 -0.76 -20.47
CA GLY A 44 13.04 -2.00 -19.73
C GLY A 44 14.15 -2.00 -18.68
N ILE A 45 13.89 -1.50 -17.49
CA ILE A 45 14.86 -1.55 -16.38
C ILE A 45 15.04 -3.00 -15.95
N LYS A 46 16.27 -3.49 -15.96
CA LYS A 46 16.58 -4.84 -15.46
C LYS A 46 16.31 -4.95 -13.95
N PRO A 47 15.84 -6.11 -13.45
CA PRO A 47 15.61 -6.31 -12.02
C PRO A 47 16.81 -5.94 -11.15
N ASP A 48 18.02 -6.35 -11.54
CA ASP A 48 19.27 -6.07 -10.81
C ASP A 48 19.59 -4.57 -10.68
N HIS A 49 19.13 -3.74 -11.60
CA HIS A 49 19.35 -2.28 -11.60
C HIS A 49 18.13 -1.48 -11.17
N TYR A 50 17.02 -2.16 -10.82
CA TYR A 50 15.76 -1.49 -10.55
C TYR A 50 15.82 -0.60 -9.31
N VAL A 51 16.44 -1.08 -8.25
CA VAL A 51 16.61 -0.34 -7.00
C VAL A 51 17.41 0.93 -7.24
N GLU A 52 18.59 0.80 -7.84
CA GLU A 52 19.47 1.93 -8.16
C GLU A 52 18.77 2.98 -9.03
N TRP A 53 18.02 2.54 -10.03
CA TRP A 53 17.25 3.41 -10.92
C TRP A 53 16.15 4.19 -10.20
N PHE A 54 15.43 3.56 -9.26
CA PHE A 54 14.24 4.14 -8.63
C PHE A 54 14.55 4.96 -7.37
N LEU A 55 15.64 4.68 -6.66
CA LEU A 55 16.01 5.39 -5.42
C LEU A 55 16.16 6.91 -5.56
N PRO A 56 16.73 7.48 -6.64
CA PRO A 56 16.74 8.93 -6.81
C PRO A 56 15.34 9.53 -6.92
N ILE A 57 14.39 8.82 -7.56
CA ILE A 57 13.00 9.24 -7.66
C ILE A 57 12.33 9.22 -6.28
N THR A 58 12.49 8.13 -5.52
CA THR A 58 11.89 8.01 -4.19
C THR A 58 12.42 9.03 -3.20
N ARG A 59 13.66 9.49 -3.37
CA ARG A 59 14.24 10.59 -2.58
C ARG A 59 13.52 11.92 -2.86
N GLU A 60 13.25 12.23 -4.12
CA GLU A 60 12.48 13.41 -4.49
C GLU A 60 11.02 13.30 -4.05
N LEU A 61 10.40 12.12 -4.17
CA LEU A 61 9.07 11.86 -3.64
C LEU A 61 9.02 12.10 -2.12
N LEU A 62 10.06 11.69 -1.39
CA LEU A 62 10.17 11.96 0.04
C LEU A 62 10.26 13.47 0.31
N ARG A 63 11.06 14.21 -0.45
CA ARG A 63 11.21 15.66 -0.29
C ARG A 63 9.89 16.38 -0.48
N VAL A 64 9.16 16.09 -1.56
CA VAL A 64 7.91 16.79 -1.89
C VAL A 64 6.71 16.37 -1.04
N SER A 65 6.72 15.18 -0.46
CA SER A 65 5.64 14.71 0.41
C SER A 65 5.56 15.54 1.68
N LYS A 66 4.34 15.89 2.12
CA LYS A 66 4.10 16.51 3.43
C LYS A 66 4.49 15.58 4.58
N PRO A 67 4.76 16.10 5.79
CA PRO A 67 5.09 15.26 6.96
C PRO A 67 3.99 14.24 7.32
N ASP A 68 2.73 14.57 7.07
CA ASP A 68 1.54 13.73 7.28
C ASP A 68 0.98 13.13 5.99
N GLY A 69 1.70 13.31 4.86
CA GLY A 69 1.34 12.78 3.55
C GLY A 69 1.59 11.28 3.41
N THR A 70 1.02 10.72 2.36
CA THR A 70 1.08 9.28 2.06
C THR A 70 1.61 9.04 0.65
N PHE A 71 2.47 8.05 0.51
CA PHE A 71 2.92 7.53 -0.78
C PHE A 71 2.47 6.07 -0.96
N ILE A 72 1.69 5.80 -2.02
CA ILE A 72 1.25 4.47 -2.43
C ILE A 72 2.01 4.06 -3.69
N LEU A 73 2.77 2.99 -3.58
CA LEU A 73 3.53 2.39 -4.67
C LEU A 73 2.89 1.08 -5.11
N ASN A 74 2.31 1.06 -6.31
CA ASN A 74 1.88 -0.19 -6.94
C ASN A 74 3.06 -0.83 -7.68
N ILE A 75 3.46 -2.00 -7.24
CA ILE A 75 4.63 -2.70 -7.78
C ILE A 75 4.47 -4.22 -7.66
N LYS A 76 5.19 -4.95 -8.50
CA LYS A 76 5.18 -6.41 -8.52
C LYS A 76 6.56 -6.96 -8.85
N GLU A 77 6.92 -8.06 -8.20
CA GLU A 77 8.14 -8.81 -8.51
C GLU A 77 8.08 -9.43 -9.91
N LYS A 78 9.23 -9.55 -10.54
CA LYS A 78 9.43 -10.35 -11.74
C LYS A 78 9.96 -11.73 -11.38
N VAL A 79 9.62 -12.72 -12.19
CA VAL A 79 10.26 -14.03 -12.15
C VAL A 79 11.37 -14.05 -13.17
N VAL A 80 12.57 -14.37 -12.73
CA VAL A 80 13.80 -14.50 -13.53
C VAL A 80 14.33 -15.92 -13.31
N ASN A 81 14.57 -16.65 -14.37
CA ASN A 81 15.09 -18.04 -14.32
C ASN A 81 14.34 -18.96 -13.36
N GLY A 82 13.00 -18.81 -13.27
CA GLY A 82 12.14 -19.64 -12.43
C GLY A 82 12.00 -19.19 -10.98
N GLU A 83 12.74 -18.17 -10.53
CA GLU A 83 12.73 -17.61 -9.19
C GLU A 83 12.13 -16.19 -9.16
N ARG A 84 11.43 -15.81 -8.08
CA ARG A 84 11.01 -14.44 -7.87
C ARG A 84 12.21 -13.57 -7.48
N HIS A 85 12.44 -12.52 -8.27
CA HIS A 85 13.52 -11.58 -8.00
C HIS A 85 13.19 -10.72 -6.79
N THR A 86 14.19 -10.45 -5.95
CA THR A 86 14.04 -9.76 -4.66
C THR A 86 13.97 -8.24 -4.74
N TYR A 87 14.09 -7.64 -5.93
CA TYR A 87 14.23 -6.18 -6.10
C TYR A 87 13.17 -5.33 -5.39
N VAL A 88 11.92 -5.85 -5.24
CA VAL A 88 10.87 -5.11 -4.52
C VAL A 88 11.16 -5.08 -3.01
N ILE A 89 11.63 -6.18 -2.45
CA ILE A 89 11.99 -6.26 -1.03
C ILE A 89 13.22 -5.38 -0.77
N GLU A 90 14.22 -5.45 -1.63
CA GLU A 90 15.41 -4.61 -1.56
C GLU A 90 15.06 -3.12 -1.66
N LEU A 91 14.15 -2.75 -2.57
CA LEU A 91 13.66 -1.39 -2.71
C LEU A 91 13.00 -0.90 -1.40
N ILE A 92 12.16 -1.71 -0.75
CA ILE A 92 11.56 -1.37 0.54
C ILE A 92 12.65 -1.08 1.58
N LEU A 93 13.68 -1.94 1.66
CA LEU A 93 14.77 -1.77 2.62
C LEU A 93 15.57 -0.49 2.36
N GLU A 94 15.89 -0.21 1.10
CA GLU A 94 16.64 0.98 0.73
C GLU A 94 15.82 2.27 0.91
N MET A 95 14.54 2.27 0.59
CA MET A 95 13.64 3.40 0.87
C MET A 95 13.56 3.70 2.37
N ARG A 96 13.54 2.68 3.22
CA ARG A 96 13.61 2.88 4.68
C ARG A 96 14.89 3.57 5.12
N LYS A 97 16.02 3.29 4.49
CA LYS A 97 17.30 4.00 4.76
C LYS A 97 17.24 5.47 4.32
N GLN A 98 16.41 5.80 3.33
CA GLN A 98 16.15 7.19 2.94
C GLN A 98 15.30 7.98 3.96
N GLY A 99 14.64 7.29 4.89
CA GLY A 99 13.75 7.91 5.89
C GLY A 99 12.26 7.60 5.71
N TRP A 100 11.88 6.84 4.69
CA TRP A 100 10.53 6.36 4.55
C TRP A 100 10.17 5.35 5.66
N LEU A 101 8.97 5.46 6.21
CA LEU A 101 8.36 4.43 7.04
C LEU A 101 7.47 3.55 6.14
N TRP A 102 7.75 2.28 6.05
CA TRP A 102 6.84 1.31 5.44
C TRP A 102 5.74 1.00 6.44
N THR A 103 4.56 1.60 6.26
CA THR A 103 3.50 1.61 7.28
C THR A 103 2.42 0.59 7.03
N GLU A 104 2.16 0.25 5.76
CA GLU A 104 1.11 -0.72 5.41
C GLU A 104 1.41 -1.35 4.04
N GLU A 105 0.79 -2.50 3.81
CA GLU A 105 0.80 -3.19 2.51
C GLU A 105 -0.59 -3.72 2.21
N PHE A 106 -1.11 -3.34 1.03
CA PHE A 106 -2.38 -3.83 0.54
C PHE A 106 -2.16 -4.75 -0.66
N MET A 107 -3.05 -5.70 -0.83
CA MET A 107 -3.03 -6.63 -1.95
C MET A 107 -4.11 -6.23 -2.98
N TRP A 108 -3.67 -5.80 -4.16
CA TRP A 108 -4.59 -5.57 -5.25
C TRP A 108 -4.88 -6.90 -5.96
N HIS A 109 -6.01 -7.50 -5.63
CA HIS A 109 -6.49 -8.73 -6.28
C HIS A 109 -7.13 -8.41 -7.63
N LYS A 110 -6.67 -9.09 -8.70
CA LYS A 110 -7.20 -8.97 -10.05
C LYS A 110 -8.17 -10.11 -10.35
N LYS A 111 -9.41 -9.79 -10.72
CA LYS A 111 -10.40 -10.80 -11.16
C LYS A 111 -9.92 -11.53 -12.42
N ASN A 112 -9.27 -10.79 -13.35
CA ASN A 112 -8.71 -11.31 -14.58
C ASN A 112 -7.19 -11.17 -14.54
N CYS A 113 -6.49 -12.28 -14.41
CA CYS A 113 -5.04 -12.29 -14.55
C CYS A 113 -4.63 -12.49 -16.00
N TYR A 114 -3.40 -12.06 -16.34
CA TYR A 114 -2.86 -12.22 -17.69
C TYR A 114 -2.88 -13.70 -18.09
N PRO A 115 -3.40 -14.03 -19.30
CA PRO A 115 -3.45 -15.41 -19.76
C PRO A 115 -2.04 -15.95 -19.93
N GLY A 116 -1.83 -17.18 -19.49
CA GLY A 116 -0.55 -17.88 -19.58
C GLY A 116 -0.62 -19.22 -18.87
N LYS A 117 0.20 -20.14 -19.30
CA LYS A 117 0.37 -21.45 -18.67
C LYS A 117 1.85 -21.68 -18.43
N TRP A 118 2.20 -21.93 -17.17
CA TRP A 118 3.55 -22.28 -16.77
C TRP A 118 3.51 -23.68 -16.13
N PRO A 119 4.51 -24.51 -16.40
CA PRO A 119 4.49 -25.90 -15.93
C PRO A 119 4.58 -26.02 -14.38
N ASN A 120 5.18 -25.06 -13.72
CA ASN A 120 5.60 -25.16 -12.31
C ASN A 120 5.16 -23.99 -11.43
N ARG A 121 4.24 -23.13 -11.90
CA ARG A 121 3.66 -22.06 -11.07
C ARG A 121 2.28 -21.65 -11.53
N PHE A 122 1.52 -21.09 -10.59
CA PHE A 122 0.21 -20.50 -10.87
C PHE A 122 0.31 -19.12 -11.47
N ARG A 123 -0.80 -18.63 -12.04
CA ARG A 123 -0.91 -17.26 -12.52
C ARG A 123 -0.88 -16.29 -11.34
N ASP A 124 -0.21 -15.17 -11.53
CA ASP A 124 -0.23 -14.09 -10.56
C ASP A 124 -1.53 -13.31 -10.71
N SER A 125 -2.38 -13.35 -9.68
CA SER A 125 -3.67 -12.65 -9.64
C SER A 125 -3.68 -11.44 -8.71
N TRP A 126 -2.52 -11.01 -8.21
CA TRP A 126 -2.40 -9.87 -7.31
C TRP A 126 -1.13 -9.05 -7.54
N GLU A 127 -1.16 -7.81 -7.08
CA GLU A 127 -0.02 -6.91 -7.03
C GLU A 127 0.05 -6.24 -5.66
N ARG A 128 1.23 -5.75 -5.29
CA ARG A 128 1.45 -5.04 -4.04
C ARG A 128 1.06 -3.58 -4.19
N LEU A 129 0.37 -3.04 -3.20
CA LEU A 129 0.23 -1.62 -2.96
C LEU A 129 0.96 -1.31 -1.66
N LEU A 130 2.20 -0.84 -1.78
CA LEU A 130 3.05 -0.52 -0.64
C LEU A 130 2.76 0.90 -0.18
N GLN A 131 2.45 1.09 1.09
CA GLN A 131 2.25 2.40 1.67
C GLN A 131 3.48 2.85 2.44
N PHE A 132 3.91 4.06 2.13
CA PHE A 132 5.02 4.73 2.81
C PHE A 132 4.59 6.10 3.32
N ASN A 133 5.12 6.47 4.49
CA ASN A 133 4.87 7.77 5.12
C ASN A 133 6.18 8.35 5.67
N LYS A 134 6.27 9.68 5.85
CA LYS A 134 7.39 10.34 6.51
C LYS A 134 7.36 10.18 8.02
N SER A 135 6.18 10.16 8.61
CA SER A 135 5.99 10.12 10.06
C SER A 135 5.02 9.01 10.47
N LYS A 136 5.03 8.67 11.76
CA LYS A 136 4.07 7.72 12.33
C LYS A 136 2.66 8.30 12.45
N LYS A 137 2.54 9.62 12.37
CA LYS A 137 1.26 10.33 12.38
C LYS A 137 1.00 10.85 10.96
N PHE A 138 0.06 10.24 10.28
CA PHE A 138 -0.36 10.61 8.93
C PHE A 138 -1.89 10.60 8.85
N ASN A 139 -2.43 11.31 7.86
CA ASN A 139 -3.86 11.40 7.64
C ASN A 139 -4.40 10.07 7.08
N MET A 140 -5.39 9.50 7.77
CA MET A 140 -6.07 8.29 7.35
C MET A 140 -7.56 8.36 7.72
N TYR A 141 -8.41 8.28 6.71
CA TYR A 141 -9.87 8.41 6.82
C TYR A 141 -10.50 7.03 6.69
N GLN A 142 -10.39 6.20 7.73
CA GLN A 142 -10.84 4.81 7.72
C GLN A 142 -12.35 4.69 7.51
N GLU A 143 -13.12 5.65 8.01
CA GLU A 143 -14.57 5.73 7.90
C GLU A 143 -15.07 5.78 6.46
N GLU A 144 -14.28 6.33 5.52
CA GLU A 144 -14.64 6.45 4.11
C GLU A 144 -14.64 5.10 3.36
N VAL A 145 -13.98 4.09 3.93
CA VAL A 145 -13.85 2.76 3.33
C VAL A 145 -14.55 1.67 4.14
N MET A 146 -15.31 2.05 5.16
CA MET A 146 -16.07 1.12 5.98
C MET A 146 -17.21 0.49 5.20
N ILE A 147 -17.43 -0.79 5.43
CA ILE A 147 -18.61 -1.50 4.96
C ILE A 147 -19.48 -1.94 6.15
N PRO A 148 -20.80 -2.08 5.97
CA PRO A 148 -21.67 -2.59 7.02
C PRO A 148 -21.18 -3.94 7.55
N MET A 149 -21.32 -4.12 8.86
CA MET A 149 -21.00 -5.35 9.53
C MET A 149 -21.84 -6.52 9.01
N GLY A 150 -21.20 -7.65 8.72
CA GLY A 150 -21.90 -8.88 8.35
C GLY A 150 -22.71 -9.47 9.51
N GLU A 151 -23.78 -10.21 9.20
CA GLU A 151 -24.66 -10.84 10.19
C GLU A 151 -23.92 -11.75 11.20
N TRP A 152 -22.88 -12.43 10.74
CA TRP A 152 -22.02 -13.25 11.62
C TRP A 152 -21.41 -12.41 12.77
N ALA A 153 -20.91 -11.23 12.47
CA ALA A 153 -20.29 -10.37 13.47
C ALA A 153 -21.33 -9.86 14.47
N LYS A 154 -22.53 -9.48 13.99
CA LYS A 154 -23.64 -9.07 14.85
C LYS A 154 -24.07 -10.19 15.81
N THR A 155 -24.15 -11.43 15.30
CA THR A 155 -24.53 -12.59 16.10
C THR A 155 -23.46 -12.89 17.15
N ARG A 156 -22.19 -12.88 16.78
CA ARG A 156 -21.07 -13.13 17.70
C ARG A 156 -21.00 -12.09 18.81
N LEU A 157 -21.26 -10.83 18.50
CA LEU A 157 -21.19 -9.75 19.48
C LEU A 157 -22.33 -9.77 20.50
N ARG A 158 -23.50 -10.26 20.10
CA ARG A 158 -24.61 -10.45 21.01
C ARG A 158 -24.35 -11.60 22.01
N ASN A 159 -23.56 -12.60 21.58
CA ASN A 159 -23.25 -13.81 22.34
C ASN A 159 -21.74 -14.02 22.37
N LEU A 160 -21.04 -13.24 23.20
CA LEU A 160 -19.61 -13.41 23.40
C LEU A 160 -19.32 -14.79 24.02
N SER A 161 -18.36 -15.52 23.46
CA SER A 161 -17.88 -16.77 24.04
C SER A 161 -17.04 -16.52 25.31
N GLU A 162 -16.90 -17.55 26.14
CA GLU A 162 -15.98 -17.48 27.30
C GLU A 162 -14.56 -17.11 26.87
N THR A 163 -14.11 -17.59 25.72
CA THR A 163 -12.80 -17.24 25.15
C THR A 163 -12.70 -15.75 24.81
N ASP A 164 -13.76 -15.13 24.30
CA ASP A 164 -13.78 -13.71 24.00
C ASP A 164 -13.74 -12.89 25.30
N MET A 165 -14.45 -13.33 26.33
CA MET A 165 -14.44 -12.70 27.67
C MET A 165 -13.08 -12.81 28.35
N VAL A 166 -12.40 -13.96 28.23
CA VAL A 166 -11.04 -14.15 28.76
C VAL A 166 -10.05 -13.23 28.04
N ARG A 167 -10.17 -13.09 26.72
CA ARG A 167 -9.34 -12.17 25.94
C ARG A 167 -9.53 -10.72 26.37
N ASP A 168 -10.76 -10.28 26.62
CA ASP A 168 -11.05 -8.93 27.10
C ASP A 168 -10.43 -8.62 28.47
N ASN A 169 -10.30 -9.64 29.31
CA ASN A 169 -9.70 -9.52 30.65
C ASN A 169 -8.19 -9.78 30.65
N SER A 170 -7.59 -10.23 29.52
CA SER A 170 -6.16 -10.45 29.44
C SER A 170 -5.40 -9.12 29.42
N LYS A 171 -4.34 -9.04 30.23
CA LYS A 171 -3.42 -7.89 30.28
C LYS A 171 -2.42 -7.87 29.11
N VAL A 172 -2.52 -8.82 28.19
CA VAL A 172 -1.62 -8.95 27.03
C VAL A 172 -2.06 -7.95 25.99
N GLY A 173 -1.28 -6.91 25.78
CA GLY A 173 -1.49 -5.93 24.73
C GLY A 173 -2.14 -4.63 25.17
N SER A 174 -1.59 -3.96 26.15
CA SER A 174 -2.06 -2.65 26.66
C SER A 174 -2.04 -1.49 25.65
N GLY A 175 -1.72 -1.75 24.37
CA GLY A 175 -1.69 -0.71 23.33
C GLY A 175 -2.77 -0.80 22.24
N PHE A 176 -3.37 -1.98 22.02
CA PHE A 176 -4.30 -2.21 20.89
C PHE A 176 -5.65 -2.83 21.25
N GLY A 177 -5.86 -3.22 22.49
CA GLY A 177 -7.07 -3.91 22.92
C GLY A 177 -8.12 -2.94 23.43
N LYS A 178 -8.88 -2.29 22.58
CA LYS A 178 -10.22 -1.88 23.00
C LYS A 178 -10.99 -3.16 23.25
N LYS A 179 -11.49 -3.33 24.50
CA LYS A 179 -12.28 -4.50 24.89
C LYS A 179 -13.36 -4.78 23.85
N ILE A 180 -13.61 -6.03 23.52
CA ILE A 180 -14.68 -6.44 22.58
C ILE A 180 -16.02 -5.86 23.02
N ALA A 181 -16.28 -5.79 24.34
CA ALA A 181 -17.43 -5.11 24.91
C ALA A 181 -17.58 -3.63 24.44
N ASN A 182 -16.49 -2.91 24.23
CA ASN A 182 -16.53 -1.53 23.72
C ASN A 182 -16.84 -1.47 22.22
N TRP A 183 -16.84 -2.58 21.52
CA TRP A 183 -17.22 -2.67 20.09
C TRP A 183 -18.73 -2.82 19.94
N VAL A 184 -19.40 -3.44 20.91
CA VAL A 184 -20.86 -3.58 20.95
C VAL A 184 -21.56 -2.21 21.02
N ASP A 185 -20.99 -1.26 21.76
CA ASP A 185 -21.56 0.07 21.96
C ASP A 185 -21.38 1.02 20.76
N ARG A 186 -20.61 0.64 19.77
CA ARG A 186 -20.23 1.56 18.68
C ARG A 186 -20.90 1.28 17.34
N ASP A 187 -21.62 0.18 17.17
CA ASP A 187 -22.19 -0.25 15.89
C ASP A 187 -21.20 -0.26 14.70
N ILE A 188 -19.88 -0.19 15.01
CA ILE A 188 -18.83 0.06 14.04
C ILE A 188 -17.89 -1.13 13.99
N TYR A 189 -18.02 -1.96 12.95
CA TYR A 189 -17.08 -3.00 12.62
C TYR A 189 -16.35 -2.67 11.34
N PHE A 190 -15.04 -2.63 11.46
CA PHE A 190 -14.14 -2.49 10.32
C PHE A 190 -13.93 -3.83 9.63
N GLN A 191 -14.41 -3.99 8.44
CA GLN A 191 -13.80 -4.88 7.49
C GLN A 191 -13.17 -4.00 6.41
N GLN A 192 -11.86 -3.77 6.50
CA GLN A 192 -11.11 -3.15 5.42
C GLN A 192 -11.13 -4.11 4.23
N ARG A 193 -12.10 -3.95 3.37
CA ARG A 193 -12.00 -4.42 2.00
C ARG A 193 -11.71 -3.19 1.16
N ILE A 194 -10.47 -3.07 0.70
CA ILE A 194 -10.22 -2.33 -0.52
C ILE A 194 -10.90 -3.14 -1.61
N SER A 195 -12.13 -2.78 -1.94
CA SER A 195 -12.78 -3.32 -3.12
C SER A 195 -12.03 -2.78 -4.31
N CYS A 196 -11.30 -3.66 -5.00
CA CYS A 196 -10.80 -3.34 -6.33
C CYS A 196 -12.01 -3.08 -7.23
N ILE A 197 -12.17 -1.84 -7.65
CA ILE A 197 -13.03 -1.44 -8.75
C ILE A 197 -12.46 -2.02 -10.04
#